data_4405bdfe20d8ba6f1ae2f4b799a222ed
#
_entry.id   4405bdfe20d8ba6f1ae2f4b799a222ed
#
_cell.length_a   1.000
_cell.length_b   1.000
_cell.length_c   1.000
_cell.angle_alpha   90.00
_cell.angle_beta   90.00
_cell.angle_gamma   90.00
#
_symmetry.space_group_name_H-M   'P 1'
#
loop_
_entity.id
_entity.type
_entity.pdbx_description
1 polymer ?
#
loop_
_entity_poly.entity_id
_entity_poly.type
_entity_poly.pdbx_seq_one_letter_code
_entity_poly.pdbx_strand_id
1 'polypeptide(L)'
;MADIFTVVADSARRDILRILLERAVPAGEIRGPSGDVRGELSVSDIVGHLGLSQPTVSKHLKVLREAGLVAVREDGQHRFYRLEYSPLEEIEDWLIPFLSVDFDQAVKNADLEADAGLKEEQRAFASAIGKAFADASQMSHVVKDATAKKWRRNG
;
A
#
# COMPACT_ATOMS: atom_id res chain seq x y z
N MET A 1 22.37 -1.29 1.70
CA MET A 1 20.90 -1.24 1.80
C MET A 1 20.36 -2.55 1.28
N ALA A 2 19.49 -3.21 2.00
CA ALA A 2 18.87 -4.43 1.48
C ALA A 2 17.88 -4.03 0.39
N ASP A 3 17.97 -4.69 -0.77
CA ASP A 3 17.02 -4.55 -1.86
C ASP A 3 15.60 -4.92 -1.37
N ILE A 4 14.63 -4.06 -1.66
CA ILE A 4 13.26 -4.20 -1.18
C ILE A 4 12.63 -5.53 -1.62
N PHE A 5 12.93 -6.01 -2.84
CA PHE A 5 12.43 -7.29 -3.33
C PHE A 5 12.95 -8.47 -2.50
N THR A 6 14.22 -8.43 -2.11
CA THR A 6 14.81 -9.42 -1.19
C THR A 6 14.14 -9.35 0.19
N VAL A 7 13.82 -8.15 0.66
CA VAL A 7 13.15 -7.97 1.97
C VAL A 7 11.74 -8.56 1.95
N VAL A 8 10.94 -8.29 0.93
CA VAL A 8 9.57 -8.80 0.81
C VAL A 8 9.48 -10.25 0.32
N ALA A 9 10.58 -10.87 -0.10
CA ALA A 9 10.61 -12.29 -0.48
C ALA A 9 10.31 -13.23 0.70
N ASP A 10 10.64 -12.83 1.92
CA ASP A 10 10.42 -13.63 3.13
C ASP A 10 8.94 -13.57 3.57
N SER A 11 8.32 -14.74 3.83
CA SER A 11 6.91 -14.83 4.17
C SER A 11 6.59 -14.19 5.52
N ALA A 12 7.44 -14.41 6.54
CA ALA A 12 7.20 -13.84 7.87
C ALA A 12 7.25 -12.30 7.85
N ARG A 13 8.11 -11.71 7.03
CA ARG A 13 8.15 -10.26 6.83
C ARG A 13 6.88 -9.74 6.13
N ARG A 14 6.38 -10.45 5.12
CA ARG A 14 5.08 -10.09 4.49
C ARG A 14 3.92 -10.20 5.48
N ASP A 15 3.92 -11.21 6.35
CA ASP A 15 2.88 -11.37 7.37
C ASP A 15 2.92 -10.23 8.39
N ILE A 16 4.11 -9.79 8.82
CA ILE A 16 4.27 -8.59 9.67
C ILE A 16 3.69 -7.35 8.98
N LEU A 17 4.05 -7.11 7.71
CA LEU A 17 3.54 -5.96 6.95
C LEU A 17 2.01 -6.02 6.81
N ARG A 18 1.44 -7.21 6.60
CA ARG A 18 -0.02 -7.41 6.51
C ARG A 18 -0.72 -7.05 7.81
N ILE A 19 -0.22 -7.52 8.95
CA ILE A 19 -0.80 -7.20 10.25
C ILE A 19 -0.74 -5.70 10.54
N LEU A 20 0.38 -5.06 10.21
CA LEU A 20 0.52 -3.60 10.35
C LEU A 20 -0.44 -2.84 9.42
N LEU A 21 -0.65 -3.34 8.20
CA LEU A 21 -1.63 -2.78 7.26
C LEU A 21 -3.07 -2.89 7.78
N GLU A 22 -3.45 -4.03 8.32
CA GLU A 22 -4.78 -4.26 8.91
C GLU A 22 -5.06 -3.33 10.10
N ARG A 23 -4.02 -2.87 10.78
CA ARG A 23 -4.09 -1.92 11.88
C ARG A 23 -3.95 -0.47 11.44
N ALA A 24 -3.43 -0.24 10.23
CA ALA A 24 -3.32 1.11 9.68
C ALA A 24 -4.73 1.72 9.52
N VAL A 25 -4.90 2.94 10.00
CA VAL A 25 -6.18 3.65 9.93
C VAL A 25 -6.13 4.64 8.77
N PRO A 26 -7.22 4.83 8.03
CA PRO A 26 -7.32 5.89 7.04
C PRO A 26 -6.91 7.25 7.61
N ALA A 27 -6.17 8.03 6.81
CA ALA A 27 -5.67 9.34 7.21
C ALA A 27 -6.79 10.21 7.79
N GLY A 28 -6.71 10.55 9.08
CA GLY A 28 -7.68 11.41 9.79
C GLY A 28 -8.04 10.96 11.19
N GLU A 29 -7.86 9.71 11.55
CA GLU A 29 -8.14 9.21 12.89
C GLU A 29 -6.85 8.87 13.65
N ILE A 30 -6.29 9.81 14.37
CA ILE A 30 -4.94 9.69 14.94
C ILE A 30 -4.90 9.11 16.36
N ARG A 31 -6.02 9.03 17.09
CA ARG A 31 -6.04 8.53 18.48
C ARG A 31 -7.28 7.75 18.82
N GLY A 32 -7.07 6.51 19.31
CA GLY A 32 -8.09 5.77 20.05
C GLY A 32 -8.31 6.36 21.45
N PRO A 33 -9.40 5.98 22.15
CA PRO A 33 -9.74 6.47 23.48
C PRO A 33 -8.68 6.15 24.57
N SER A 34 -7.74 5.25 24.29
CA SER A 34 -6.65 4.87 25.21
C SER A 34 -5.32 5.61 24.96
N GLY A 35 -5.29 6.62 24.09
CA GLY A 35 -4.06 7.31 23.72
C GLY A 35 -3.15 6.51 22.78
N ASP A 36 -3.53 5.29 22.41
CA ASP A 36 -2.88 4.48 21.40
C ASP A 36 -2.94 5.16 20.05
N VAL A 37 -1.79 5.31 19.41
CA VAL A 37 -1.73 5.72 18.01
C VAL A 37 -2.22 4.54 17.19
N ARG A 38 -3.43 4.66 16.65
CA ARG A 38 -3.98 3.60 15.79
C ARG A 38 -3.00 3.33 14.65
N GLY A 39 -2.84 2.08 14.29
CA GLY A 39 -1.89 1.65 13.26
C GLY A 39 -0.53 1.23 13.77
N GLU A 40 -0.27 1.32 15.07
CA GLU A 40 0.96 0.85 15.69
C GLU A 40 0.74 -0.46 16.45
N LEU A 41 1.74 -1.36 16.41
CA LEU A 41 1.77 -2.60 17.18
C LEU A 41 3.09 -2.72 17.93
N SER A 42 3.02 -3.23 19.16
CA SER A 42 4.22 -3.65 19.91
C SER A 42 4.76 -4.98 19.38
N VAL A 43 6.01 -5.30 19.73
CA VAL A 43 6.59 -6.62 19.42
C VAL A 43 5.72 -7.75 19.99
N SER A 44 5.18 -7.57 21.21
CA SER A 44 4.33 -8.55 21.87
C SER A 44 3.02 -8.82 21.11
N ASP A 45 2.43 -7.77 20.57
CA ASP A 45 1.22 -7.89 19.75
C ASP A 45 1.52 -8.69 18.47
N ILE A 46 2.62 -8.38 17.79
CA ILE A 46 3.03 -9.07 16.56
C ILE A 46 3.35 -10.54 16.85
N VAL A 47 4.03 -10.83 17.97
CA VAL A 47 4.28 -12.20 18.45
C VAL A 47 2.97 -12.95 18.66
N GLY A 48 2.00 -12.31 19.32
CA GLY A 48 0.68 -12.90 19.56
C GLY A 48 -0.09 -13.22 18.28
N HIS A 49 0.02 -12.35 17.26
CA HIS A 49 -0.63 -12.57 15.96
C HIS A 49 0.03 -13.67 15.12
N LEU A 50 1.36 -13.74 15.12
CA LEU A 50 2.10 -14.65 14.23
C LEU A 50 2.45 -16.00 14.88
N GLY A 51 2.40 -16.11 16.20
CA GLY A 51 2.85 -17.30 16.92
C GLY A 51 4.35 -17.57 16.78
N LEU A 52 5.15 -16.60 16.35
CA LEU A 52 6.59 -16.69 16.24
C LEU A 52 7.25 -16.26 17.56
N SER A 53 8.50 -16.69 17.78
CA SER A 53 9.26 -16.26 18.97
C SER A 53 9.60 -14.77 18.89
N GLN A 54 9.68 -14.10 20.04
CA GLN A 54 10.05 -12.69 20.13
C GLN A 54 11.41 -12.37 19.48
N PRO A 55 12.48 -13.19 19.65
CA PRO A 55 13.75 -12.96 18.93
C PRO A 55 13.59 -13.03 17.41
N THR A 56 12.76 -13.93 16.91
CA THR A 56 12.50 -14.07 15.48
C THR A 56 11.77 -12.85 14.93
N VAL A 57 10.70 -12.41 15.60
CA VAL A 57 9.96 -11.18 15.22
C VAL A 57 10.87 -9.95 15.25
N SER A 58 11.68 -9.81 16.31
CA SER A 58 12.63 -8.68 16.44
C SER A 58 13.66 -8.64 15.32
N LYS A 59 14.13 -9.80 14.85
CA LYS A 59 15.03 -9.92 13.70
C LYS A 59 14.38 -9.43 12.41
N HIS A 60 13.15 -9.87 12.14
CA HIS A 60 12.40 -9.43 10.94
C HIS A 60 12.07 -7.94 10.99
N LEU A 61 11.64 -7.43 12.14
CA LEU A 61 11.38 -5.98 12.31
C LEU A 61 12.63 -5.13 12.10
N LYS A 62 13.80 -5.62 12.50
CA LYS A 62 15.08 -4.93 12.24
C LYS A 62 15.33 -4.80 10.74
N VAL A 63 15.17 -5.89 9.98
CA VAL A 63 15.34 -5.89 8.52
C VAL A 63 14.33 -4.97 7.84
N LEU A 64 13.06 -5.04 8.23
CA LEU A 64 12.00 -4.17 7.70
C LEU A 64 12.27 -2.69 7.98
N ARG A 65 12.78 -2.36 9.17
CA ARG A 65 13.15 -0.99 9.53
C ARG A 65 14.35 -0.49 8.73
N GLU A 66 15.37 -1.31 8.54
CA GLU A 66 16.55 -0.98 7.73
C GLU A 66 16.19 -0.74 6.25
N ALA A 67 15.14 -1.40 5.76
CA ALA A 67 14.57 -1.19 4.43
C ALA A 67 13.58 -0.01 4.36
N GLY A 68 13.30 0.66 5.48
CA GLY A 68 12.34 1.77 5.52
C GLY A 68 10.87 1.37 5.43
N LEU A 69 10.54 0.07 5.45
CA LEU A 69 9.17 -0.45 5.37
C LEU A 69 8.39 -0.33 6.67
N VAL A 70 9.09 -0.14 7.77
CA VAL A 70 8.51 -0.02 9.11
C VAL A 70 9.22 1.08 9.87
N ALA A 71 8.45 2.01 10.43
CA ALA A 71 8.94 2.99 11.39
C ALA A 71 8.73 2.48 12.81
N VAL A 72 9.56 2.96 13.73
CA VAL A 72 9.50 2.63 15.15
C VAL A 72 9.34 3.90 15.97
N ARG A 73 8.44 3.86 16.95
CA ARG A 73 8.30 4.87 18.00
C ARG A 73 8.63 4.22 19.33
N GLU A 74 9.44 4.89 20.12
CA GLU A 74 9.77 4.47 21.50
C GLU A 74 8.88 5.24 22.47
N ASP A 75 8.29 4.51 23.42
CA ASP A 75 7.47 5.05 24.47
C ASP A 75 7.83 4.34 25.80
N GLY A 76 8.66 5.00 26.60
CA GLY A 76 9.27 4.39 27.77
C GLY A 76 10.14 3.19 27.38
N GLN A 77 9.78 2.01 27.90
CA GLN A 77 10.47 0.74 27.60
C GLN A 77 9.83 -0.03 26.43
N HIS A 78 8.75 0.52 25.84
CA HIS A 78 8.01 -0.13 24.78
C HIS A 78 8.40 0.46 23.41
N ARG A 79 8.40 -0.43 22.40
CA ARG A 79 8.61 -0.07 21.00
C ARG A 79 7.37 -0.41 20.22
N PHE A 80 6.85 0.57 19.52
CA PHE A 80 5.69 0.46 18.65
C PHE A 80 6.12 0.61 17.21
N TYR A 81 5.62 -0.25 16.35
CA TYR A 81 5.96 -0.33 14.94
C TYR A 81 4.75 0.00 14.09
N ARG A 82 4.97 0.78 13.04
CA ARG A 82 3.93 1.11 12.05
C ARG A 82 4.46 0.89 10.63
N LEU A 83 3.53 0.68 9.70
CA LEU A 83 3.84 0.53 8.29
C LEU A 83 4.25 1.88 7.67
N GLU A 84 5.29 1.86 6.85
CA GLU A 84 5.68 2.95 5.96
C GLU A 84 5.44 2.52 4.51
N TYR A 85 4.68 3.34 3.76
CA TYR A 85 4.23 2.97 2.42
C TYR A 85 5.23 3.35 1.33
N SER A 86 6.02 4.42 1.55
CA SER A 86 6.87 4.98 0.51
C SER A 86 7.80 3.98 -0.18
N PRO A 87 8.48 3.05 0.52
CA PRO A 87 9.30 2.06 -0.18
C PRO A 87 8.49 1.03 -0.99
N LEU A 88 7.19 0.86 -0.71
CA LEU A 88 6.33 -0.03 -1.49
C LEU A 88 6.00 0.52 -2.87
N GLU A 89 6.11 1.83 -3.08
CA GLU A 89 5.95 2.48 -4.38
C GLU A 89 6.94 1.94 -5.41
N GLU A 90 8.17 1.59 -5.01
CA GLU A 90 9.16 0.97 -5.88
C GLU A 90 8.70 -0.40 -6.41
N ILE A 91 8.03 -1.19 -5.56
CA ILE A 91 7.46 -2.48 -5.97
C ILE A 91 6.25 -2.26 -6.88
N GLU A 92 5.42 -1.30 -6.58
CA GLU A 92 4.25 -0.93 -7.38
C GLU A 92 4.68 -0.49 -8.78
N ASP A 93 5.62 0.44 -8.88
CA ASP A 93 6.16 0.93 -10.16
C ASP A 93 6.74 -0.21 -11.01
N TRP A 94 7.44 -1.15 -10.38
CA TRP A 94 7.96 -2.33 -11.05
C TRP A 94 6.84 -3.28 -11.51
N LEU A 95 5.78 -3.43 -10.72
CA LEU A 95 4.70 -4.39 -10.97
C LEU A 95 3.69 -3.91 -12.03
N ILE A 96 3.43 -2.59 -12.08
CA ILE A 96 2.44 -1.97 -12.99
C ILE A 96 2.59 -2.42 -14.45
N PRO A 97 3.80 -2.43 -15.07
CA PRO A 97 3.95 -2.85 -16.46
C PRO A 97 3.53 -4.31 -16.70
N PHE A 98 3.72 -5.19 -15.73
CA PHE A 98 3.34 -6.62 -15.86
C PHE A 98 1.83 -6.81 -15.74
N LEU A 99 1.16 -6.03 -14.88
CA LEU A 99 -0.29 -6.08 -14.71
C LEU A 99 -1.04 -5.43 -15.87
N SER A 100 -0.47 -4.38 -16.48
CA SER A 100 -1.09 -3.68 -17.59
C SER A 100 -1.16 -4.53 -18.87
N VAL A 101 -0.25 -5.45 -19.07
CA VAL A 101 -0.31 -6.38 -20.23
C VAL A 101 -1.56 -7.26 -20.17
N ASP A 102 -1.88 -7.81 -19.01
CA ASP A 102 -3.07 -8.64 -18.83
C ASP A 102 -4.36 -7.81 -18.91
N PHE A 103 -4.34 -6.57 -18.44
CA PHE A 103 -5.47 -5.66 -18.52
C PHE A 103 -5.78 -5.26 -19.95
N ASP A 104 -4.78 -4.93 -20.76
CA ASP A 104 -4.95 -4.61 -22.18
C ASP A 104 -5.47 -5.81 -22.99
N GLN A 105 -5.06 -7.04 -22.64
CA GLN A 105 -5.60 -8.24 -23.26
C GLN A 105 -7.04 -8.53 -22.81
N ALA A 106 -7.34 -8.34 -21.52
CA ALA A 106 -8.68 -8.51 -20.99
C ALA A 106 -9.66 -7.49 -21.60
N VAL A 107 -9.23 -6.23 -21.78
CA VAL A 107 -10.03 -5.19 -22.45
C VAL A 107 -10.25 -5.53 -23.92
N LYS A 108 -9.21 -5.96 -24.66
CA LYS A 108 -9.33 -6.37 -26.06
C LYS A 108 -10.23 -7.60 -26.22
N ASN A 109 -10.16 -8.56 -25.31
CA ASN A 109 -11.01 -9.74 -25.35
C ASN A 109 -12.47 -9.39 -24.98
N ALA A 110 -12.68 -8.47 -24.04
CA ALA A 110 -14.01 -7.96 -23.70
C ALA A 110 -14.64 -7.18 -24.86
N ASP A 111 -13.83 -6.42 -25.62
CA ASP A 111 -14.31 -5.72 -26.84
C ASP A 111 -14.66 -6.70 -27.96
N LEU A 112 -13.92 -7.80 -28.10
CA LEU A 112 -14.22 -8.85 -29.08
C LEU A 112 -15.47 -9.67 -28.71
N GLU A 113 -15.69 -9.92 -27.41
CA GLU A 113 -16.91 -10.58 -26.92
C GLU A 113 -18.11 -9.63 -26.87
N ALA A 114 -17.88 -8.32 -26.69
CA ALA A 114 -18.93 -7.29 -26.73
C ALA A 114 -19.55 -7.13 -28.13
N ASP A 115 -18.76 -7.38 -29.18
CA ASP A 115 -19.29 -7.35 -30.57
C ASP A 115 -20.17 -8.57 -30.88
N ALA A 116 -20.10 -9.63 -30.04
CA ALA A 116 -20.85 -10.88 -30.23
C ALA A 116 -22.16 -10.98 -29.48
N GLY A 117 -22.61 -10.00 -28.67
CA GLY A 117 -23.91 -10.12 -28.02
C GLY A 117 -24.25 -9.30 -26.79
N LEU A 118 -23.51 -8.26 -26.45
CA LEU A 118 -23.86 -7.42 -25.29
C LEU A 118 -24.97 -6.41 -25.64
N LYS A 119 -26.02 -6.40 -24.81
CA LYS A 119 -27.10 -5.41 -24.87
C LYS A 119 -26.55 -4.01 -24.61
N GLU A 120 -27.12 -3.00 -25.27
CA GLU A 120 -26.71 -1.59 -25.26
C GLU A 120 -26.53 -1.01 -23.84
N GLU A 121 -27.28 -1.51 -22.85
CA GLU A 121 -27.15 -1.13 -21.42
C GLU A 121 -25.83 -1.57 -20.79
N GLN A 122 -25.26 -2.70 -21.20
CA GLN A 122 -23.97 -3.18 -20.69
C GLN A 122 -22.80 -2.42 -21.32
N ARG A 123 -22.94 -1.95 -22.55
CA ARG A 123 -21.98 -1.06 -23.22
C ARG A 123 -21.89 0.31 -22.52
N ALA A 124 -23.02 0.87 -22.12
CA ALA A 124 -23.09 2.13 -21.39
C ALA A 124 -22.41 2.03 -20.01
N PHE A 125 -22.58 0.91 -19.32
CA PHE A 125 -21.96 0.67 -18.00
C PHE A 125 -20.44 0.50 -18.09
N ALA A 126 -19.95 -0.28 -19.05
CA ALA A 126 -18.51 -0.45 -19.29
C ALA A 126 -17.83 0.86 -19.71
N SER A 127 -18.48 1.69 -20.53
CA SER A 127 -18.00 3.00 -20.92
C SER A 127 -17.97 4.00 -19.75
N ALA A 128 -18.94 3.94 -18.85
CA ALA A 128 -18.98 4.78 -17.65
C ALA A 128 -17.85 4.46 -16.67
N ILE A 129 -17.54 3.16 -16.47
CA ILE A 129 -16.42 2.72 -15.65
C ILE A 129 -15.09 3.13 -16.27
N GLY A 130 -14.88 2.92 -17.57
CA GLY A 130 -13.69 3.32 -18.30
C GLY A 130 -13.42 4.83 -18.20
N LYS A 131 -14.47 5.67 -18.29
CA LYS A 131 -14.37 7.13 -18.08
C LYS A 131 -14.00 7.50 -16.65
N ALA A 132 -14.58 6.85 -15.67
CA ALA A 132 -14.29 7.10 -14.25
C ALA A 132 -12.83 6.79 -13.90
N PHE A 133 -12.25 5.74 -14.46
CA PHE A 133 -10.83 5.41 -14.30
C PHE A 133 -9.91 6.38 -15.05
N ALA A 134 -10.27 6.83 -16.25
CA ALA A 134 -9.49 7.82 -17.00
C ALA A 134 -9.49 9.18 -16.30
N ASP A 135 -10.60 9.62 -15.72
CA ASP A 135 -10.68 10.87 -14.96
C ASP A 135 -9.92 10.79 -13.63
N ALA A 136 -9.92 9.64 -12.95
CA ALA A 136 -9.15 9.44 -11.73
C ALA A 136 -7.63 9.49 -11.96
N SER A 137 -7.14 8.95 -13.09
CA SER A 137 -5.72 9.02 -13.45
C SER A 137 -5.26 10.44 -13.82
N GLN A 138 -6.14 11.26 -14.41
CA GLN A 138 -5.83 12.68 -14.69
C GLN A 138 -5.84 13.55 -13.43
N MET A 139 -6.67 13.25 -12.43
CA MET A 139 -6.68 13.98 -11.16
C MET A 139 -5.40 13.77 -10.34
N SER A 140 -4.74 12.62 -10.45
CA SER A 140 -3.47 12.37 -9.74
C SER A 140 -2.33 13.24 -10.28
N HIS A 141 -2.31 13.60 -11.56
CA HIS A 141 -1.34 14.53 -12.14
C HIS A 141 -1.60 15.99 -11.73
N VAL A 142 -2.85 16.40 -11.60
CA VAL A 142 -3.23 17.77 -11.21
C VAL A 142 -2.87 18.05 -9.74
N VAL A 143 -2.97 17.06 -8.87
CA VAL A 143 -2.62 17.20 -7.45
C VAL A 143 -1.10 17.34 -7.27
N LYS A 144 -0.28 16.62 -8.05
CA LYS A 144 1.19 16.75 -8.01
C LYS A 144 1.65 18.14 -8.45
N ASP A 145 1.01 18.74 -9.46
CA ASP A 145 1.36 20.10 -9.94
C ASP A 145 0.90 21.20 -8.95
N ALA A 146 -0.22 21.02 -8.26
CA ALA A 146 -0.71 22.00 -7.30
C ALA A 146 0.15 22.06 -6.03
N THR A 147 0.70 20.95 -5.59
CA THR A 147 1.60 20.90 -4.43
C THR A 147 2.98 21.47 -4.76
N ALA A 148 3.52 21.20 -5.94
CA ALA A 148 4.80 21.75 -6.38
C ALA A 148 4.78 23.27 -6.52
N LYS A 149 3.65 23.86 -6.90
CA LYS A 149 3.47 25.31 -7.03
C LYS A 149 3.36 26.04 -5.68
N LYS A 150 2.84 25.36 -4.66
CA LYS A 150 2.69 25.93 -3.31
C LYS A 150 4.01 26.05 -2.57
N TRP A 151 4.97 25.14 -2.81
CA TRP A 151 6.30 25.15 -2.19
C TRP A 151 7.22 26.25 -2.76
N ARG A 152 7.04 26.66 -4.01
CA ARG A 152 7.85 27.74 -4.63
C ARG A 152 7.44 29.16 -4.22
N ARG A 153 6.31 29.34 -3.55
CA ARG A 153 5.81 30.69 -3.15
C ARG A 153 6.16 31.09 -1.73
N ASN A 154 6.70 30.19 -0.90
CA ASN A 154 7.06 30.43 0.50
C ASN A 154 8.55 30.14 0.81
N GLY A 155 9.42 30.16 -0.17
CA GLY A 155 10.86 30.11 -0.02
C GLY A 155 11.52 31.44 -0.28
#